data_ce2afe9b2fb212a74ddab6216981cb22
#
_entry.id   ce2afe9b2fb212a74ddab6216981cb22
#
_cell.length_a   1.000
_cell.length_b   1.000
_cell.length_c   1.000
_cell.angle_alpha   90.00
_cell.angle_beta   90.00
_cell.angle_gamma   90.00
#
_symmetry.space_group_name_H-M   'P 1'
#
loop_
_entity.id
_entity.type
_entity.pdbx_description
1 polymer ?
#
loop_
_entity_poly.entity_id
_entity_poly.type
_entity_poly.pdbx_seq_one_letter_code
_entity_poly.pdbx_strand_id
1 'polypeptide(L)' 'MKNNYKDLSIKDLAAEESKLRSELFNLTFQNKVGQLADTSRIRIVKKNIARVKTALNEKKIAGAKE' A
#
# COMPACT_ATOMS: atom_id res chain seq x y z
N MET A 1 9.87 12.24 1.36
CA MET A 1 9.72 11.22 2.37
C MET A 1 10.02 9.85 1.79
N LYS A 2 10.86 9.11 2.43
CA LYS A 2 11.29 7.80 1.93
C LYS A 2 10.42 6.70 2.48
N ASN A 3 9.75 5.98 1.59
CA ASN A 3 8.99 4.80 1.98
C ASN A 3 9.86 3.58 1.72
N ASN A 4 10.68 3.26 2.71
CA ASN A 4 11.65 2.20 2.57
C ASN A 4 11.05 0.88 3.02
N TYR A 5 10.11 0.40 2.24
CA TYR A 5 9.39 -0.83 2.58
C TYR A 5 10.28 -2.05 2.59
N LYS A 6 11.43 -1.97 1.96
CA LYS A 6 12.35 -3.11 1.91
C LYS A 6 12.90 -3.47 3.28
N ASP A 7 12.92 -2.51 4.19
CA ASP A 7 13.46 -2.73 5.53
C ASP A 7 12.45 -3.34 6.49
N LEU A 8 11.19 -3.45 6.05
CA LEU A 8 10.15 -3.99 6.91
C LEU A 8 10.08 -5.50 6.78
N SER A 9 9.68 -6.17 7.88
CA SER A 9 9.45 -7.61 7.84
C SER A 9 8.20 -7.92 7.05
N ILE A 10 8.04 -9.20 6.68
CA ILE A 10 6.84 -9.63 5.95
C ILE A 10 5.59 -9.29 6.73
N LYS A 11 5.63 -9.51 8.05
CA LYS A 11 4.50 -9.21 8.91
C LYS A 11 4.16 -7.72 8.89
N ASP A 12 5.18 -6.88 8.98
CA ASP A 12 4.98 -5.43 8.96
C ASP A 12 4.46 -4.97 7.60
N LEU A 13 4.97 -5.56 6.52
CA LEU A 13 4.51 -5.22 5.18
C LEU A 13 3.06 -5.59 4.98
N ALA A 14 2.65 -6.76 5.50
CA ALA A 14 1.26 -7.18 5.39
C ALA A 14 0.34 -6.23 6.14
N ALA A 15 0.77 -5.78 7.32
CA ALA A 15 -0.01 -4.82 8.10
C ALA A 15 -0.12 -3.49 7.36
N GLU A 16 0.97 -3.05 6.75
CA GLU A 16 0.99 -1.81 5.99
C GLU A 16 0.07 -1.89 4.78
N GLU A 17 0.08 -3.03 4.09
CA GLU A 17 -0.79 -3.22 2.94
C GLU A 17 -2.25 -3.14 3.34
N SER A 18 -2.61 -3.80 4.44
CA SER A 18 -3.99 -3.79 4.93
C SER A 18 -4.43 -2.37 5.26
N LYS A 19 -3.55 -1.62 5.90
CA LYS A 19 -3.83 -0.23 6.27
C LYS A 19 -4.05 0.63 5.04
N LEU A 20 -3.18 0.49 4.04
CA LEU A 20 -3.28 1.27 2.81
C LEU A 20 -4.54 0.91 2.03
N ARG A 21 -4.93 -0.35 2.01
CA ARG A 21 -6.14 -0.76 1.32
C ARG A 21 -7.38 -0.16 1.97
N SER A 22 -7.41 -0.12 3.29
CA SER A 22 -8.52 0.51 4.01
C SER A 22 -8.60 1.99 3.67
N GLU A 23 -7.46 2.66 3.64
CA GLU A 23 -7.41 4.07 3.28
C GLU A 23 -7.91 4.29 1.86
N LEU A 24 -7.46 3.43 0.93
CA LEU A 24 -7.89 3.53 -0.45
C LEU A 24 -9.40 3.35 -0.58
N PHE A 25 -9.95 2.38 0.15
CA PHE A 25 -11.38 2.14 0.13
C PHE A 25 -12.15 3.37 0.57
N ASN A 26 -11.73 3.97 1.67
CA ASN A 26 -12.39 5.17 2.19
C ASN A 26 -12.29 6.34 1.21
N LEU A 27 -11.12 6.54 0.63
CA LEU A 27 -10.91 7.63 -0.32
C LEU A 27 -11.76 7.43 -1.57
N THR A 28 -11.81 6.19 -2.06
CA THR A 28 -12.62 5.88 -3.24
C THR A 28 -14.09 6.11 -2.96
N PHE A 29 -14.54 5.71 -1.76
CA PHE A 29 -15.93 5.92 -1.37
C PHE A 29 -16.25 7.42 -1.32
N GLN A 30 -15.38 8.20 -0.69
CA GLN A 30 -15.58 9.65 -0.60
C GLN A 30 -15.64 10.29 -1.97
N ASN A 31 -14.81 9.81 -2.89
CA ASN A 31 -14.82 10.34 -4.25
C ASN A 31 -16.14 10.03 -4.95
N LYS A 32 -16.68 8.83 -4.74
CA LYS A 32 -17.94 8.43 -5.37
C LYS A 32 -19.11 9.27 -4.89
N VAL A 33 -19.10 9.66 -3.62
CA VAL A 33 -20.20 10.49 -3.09
C VAL A 33 -19.93 11.97 -3.26
N GLY A 34 -18.87 12.32 -3.98
CA GLY A 34 -18.59 13.70 -4.32
C GLY A 34 -18.02 14.53 -3.19
N GLN A 35 -17.54 13.90 -2.13
CA GLN A 35 -17.03 14.64 -0.98
C GLN A 35 -15.52 14.83 -1.02
N LEU A 36 -14.83 14.12 -1.91
CA LEU A 36 -13.38 14.23 -2.01
C LEU A 36 -13.02 15.31 -3.02
N ALA A 37 -12.40 16.37 -2.54
CA ALA A 37 -12.04 17.50 -3.40
C ALA A 37 -10.77 17.25 -4.19
N ASP A 38 -9.87 16.42 -3.67
CA ASP A 38 -8.57 16.18 -4.27
C ASP A 38 -8.34 14.68 -4.44
N THR A 39 -8.24 14.25 -5.70
CA THR A 39 -8.06 12.83 -6.02
C THR A 39 -6.60 12.40 -6.06
N SER A 40 -5.66 13.33 -5.89
CA SER A 40 -4.24 12.97 -5.93
C SER A 40 -3.88 12.03 -4.79
N ARG A 41 -4.59 12.09 -3.67
CA ARG A 41 -4.37 11.20 -2.54
C ARG A 41 -4.62 9.74 -2.93
N ILE A 42 -5.67 9.51 -3.73
CA ILE A 42 -5.98 8.16 -4.20
C ILE A 42 -4.81 7.60 -5.00
N ARG A 43 -4.23 8.43 -5.86
CA ARG A 43 -3.10 8.01 -6.68
C ARG A 43 -1.89 7.67 -5.81
N ILE A 44 -1.63 8.48 -4.80
CA ILE A 44 -0.50 8.25 -3.90
C ILE A 44 -0.68 6.93 -3.16
N VAL A 45 -1.87 6.68 -2.63
CA VAL A 45 -2.14 5.46 -1.88
C VAL A 45 -2.01 4.24 -2.78
N LYS A 46 -2.52 4.30 -4.01
CA LYS A 46 -2.38 3.21 -4.97
C LYS A 46 -0.91 2.89 -5.24
N LYS A 47 -0.10 3.93 -5.38
CA LYS A 47 1.32 3.77 -5.64
C LYS A 47 2.01 3.08 -4.46
N ASN A 48 1.65 3.49 -3.25
CA ASN A 48 2.24 2.90 -2.06
C ASN A 48 1.83 1.43 -1.90
N ILE A 49 0.59 1.10 -2.23
CA ILE A 49 0.14 -0.29 -2.20
C ILE A 49 0.98 -1.13 -3.16
N ALA A 50 1.23 -0.62 -4.36
CA ALA A 50 2.03 -1.34 -5.34
C ALA A 50 3.45 -1.58 -4.81
N ARG A 51 4.03 -0.59 -4.16
CA ARG A 51 5.37 -0.71 -3.60
C ARG A 51 5.43 -1.75 -2.48
N VAL A 52 4.43 -1.74 -1.61
CA VAL A 52 4.36 -2.72 -0.52
C VAL A 52 4.20 -4.13 -1.10
N LYS A 53 3.36 -4.28 -2.11
CA LYS A 53 3.17 -5.58 -2.74
C LYS A 53 4.46 -6.09 -3.37
N THR A 54 5.19 -5.22 -4.02
CA THR A 54 6.46 -5.58 -4.64
C THR A 54 7.45 -6.04 -3.58
N ALA A 55 7.55 -5.30 -2.48
CA ALA A 55 8.46 -5.66 -1.39
C ALA A 55 8.06 -7.00 -0.77
N LEU A 56 6.75 -7.22 -0.58
CA LEU A 56 6.27 -8.50 -0.07
C LEU A 56 6.63 -9.65 -0.98
N ASN A 57 6.41 -9.45 -2.28
CA ASN A 57 6.69 -10.47 -3.25
C ASN A 57 8.16 -10.82 -3.29
N GLU A 58 9.02 -9.82 -3.22
CA GLU A 58 10.47 -10.05 -3.22
C GLU A 58 10.90 -10.84 -2.01
N LYS A 59 10.35 -10.52 -0.85
CA LYS A 59 10.70 -11.24 0.37
C LYS A 59 10.19 -12.68 0.35
N LYS A 60 9.02 -12.90 -0.21
CA LYS A 60 8.49 -14.25 -0.32
C LYS A 60 9.32 -15.09 -1.27
N ILE A 61 9.76 -14.52 -2.37
CA ILE A 61 10.60 -15.23 -3.32
C ILE A 61 11.95 -15.57 -2.69
N ALA A 62 12.53 -14.61 -1.98
CA ALA A 62 13.81 -14.84 -1.31
C ALA A 62 13.69 -15.95 -0.26
N GLY A 63 12.59 -15.95 0.48
CA GLY A 63 12.36 -16.99 1.46
C GLY A 63 12.11 -18.35 0.84
N ALA A 64 11.44 -18.37 -0.29
CA ALA A 64 11.10 -19.61 -0.97
C ALA A 64 12.34 -20.30 -1.55
N LYS A 65 13.38 -19.54 -1.83
CA LYS A 65 14.60 -20.10 -2.39
C LYS A 65 15.44 -20.83 -1.35
N GLU A 66 15.15 -20.62 -0.10
CA GLU A 66 15.88 -21.29 0.97
C GLU A 66 15.13 -22.51 1.42
#